data_28ae4f2796fd4b0c449eeffa37000039
#
_entry.id   28ae4f2796fd4b0c449eeffa37000039
#
_cell.length_a   1.000
_cell.length_b   1.000
_cell.length_c   1.000
_cell.angle_alpha   90.00
_cell.angle_beta   90.00
_cell.angle_gamma   90.00
#
_symmetry.space_group_name_H-M   'P 1'
#
loop_
_entity.id
_entity.type
_entity.pdbx_description
1 polymer ?
#
loop_
_entity_poly.entity_id
_entity_poly.type
_entity_poly.pdbx_seq_one_letter_code
_entity_poly.pdbx_strand_id
1 'polypeptide(L)'
;MSGILTAQNVPLPTGKAIYIPKDLQQMDLQNPDSKWSYHRMAHSENFAVFWEKGFGNDLSSPPPLEGHSMKVDLPNLLHKLETFYVYFRDTLKFVKPGSKSEKYRMMVMLNYSLEGTAYGGDYDQQIGALWIAPNRIQDKKLNCIAHELGHSFQAQISCDGEGEAWG
;
A
#
# COMPACT_ATOMS: atom_id res chain seq x y z
N MET A 1 -3.71 33.74 2.53
CA MET A 1 -2.66 32.96 3.24
C MET A 1 -3.09 31.54 3.29
N SER A 2 -2.58 30.71 2.39
CA SER A 2 -2.77 29.27 2.49
C SER A 2 -1.89 28.74 3.61
N GLY A 3 -2.48 28.47 4.78
CA GLY A 3 -1.85 27.72 5.82
C GLY A 3 -1.60 26.31 5.31
N ILE A 4 -0.35 25.93 5.13
CA ILE A 4 0.06 24.55 5.00
C ILE A 4 -0.31 23.92 6.34
N LEU A 5 -1.45 23.23 6.40
CA LEU A 5 -1.79 22.33 7.50
C LEU A 5 -0.79 21.19 7.40
N THR A 6 0.33 21.36 8.08
CA THR A 6 1.24 20.26 8.34
C THR A 6 0.45 19.18 9.07
N ALA A 7 0.67 17.93 8.67
CA ALA A 7 0.09 16.72 9.24
C ALA A 7 0.48 16.51 10.73
N GLN A 8 0.27 17.51 11.59
CA GLN A 8 0.85 17.58 12.94
C GLN A 8 0.15 16.74 13.99
N ASN A 9 -1.01 16.14 13.70
CA ASN A 9 -1.81 15.48 14.73
C ASN A 9 -2.03 13.97 14.53
N VAL A 10 -1.51 13.38 13.46
CA VAL A 10 -1.52 11.92 13.30
C VAL A 10 -0.10 11.43 13.53
N PRO A 11 0.14 10.57 14.53
CA PRO A 11 1.48 10.02 14.76
C PRO A 11 1.94 9.28 13.51
N LEU A 12 3.00 9.76 12.87
CA LEU A 12 3.65 9.00 11.81
C LEU A 12 4.34 7.77 12.41
N PRO A 13 4.32 6.64 11.70
CA PRO A 13 4.97 5.43 12.18
C PRO A 13 6.47 5.62 12.33
N THR A 14 7.05 4.99 13.35
CA THR A 14 8.51 4.87 13.51
C THR A 14 9.08 3.91 12.46
N GLY A 15 10.38 3.95 12.22
CA GLY A 15 11.07 3.10 11.25
C GLY A 15 11.10 3.72 9.86
N LYS A 16 10.83 2.94 8.81
CA LYS A 16 10.81 3.45 7.44
C LYS A 16 9.78 4.56 7.26
N ALA A 17 10.12 5.58 6.48
CA ALA A 17 9.21 6.65 6.17
C ALA A 17 8.06 6.17 5.25
N ILE A 18 6.98 6.93 5.25
CA ILE A 18 5.90 6.79 4.25
C ILE A 18 6.09 7.91 3.24
N TYR A 19 6.30 7.56 1.98
CA TYR A 19 6.24 8.51 0.88
C TYR A 19 4.77 8.79 0.57
N ILE A 20 4.38 10.05 0.55
CA ILE A 20 3.01 10.44 0.16
C ILE A 20 3.03 10.83 -1.32
N PRO A 21 2.38 10.05 -2.20
CA PRO A 21 2.32 10.33 -3.62
C PRO A 21 1.67 11.67 -3.95
N LYS A 22 2.01 12.22 -5.12
CA LYS A 22 1.60 13.57 -5.55
C LYS A 22 0.09 13.75 -5.59
N ASP A 23 -0.65 12.74 -6.01
CA ASP A 23 -2.11 12.79 -6.04
C ASP A 23 -2.72 12.78 -4.63
N LEU A 24 -2.10 12.06 -3.68
CA LEU A 24 -2.53 12.09 -2.28
C LEU A 24 -2.14 13.40 -1.58
N GLN A 25 -1.05 14.05 -1.99
CA GLN A 25 -0.66 15.36 -1.46
C GLN A 25 -1.69 16.45 -1.75
N GLN A 26 -2.51 16.27 -2.78
CA GLN A 26 -3.59 17.21 -3.15
C GLN A 26 -4.84 17.04 -2.30
N MET A 27 -4.91 15.98 -1.48
CA MET A 27 -6.03 15.71 -0.60
C MET A 27 -5.73 16.14 0.82
N ASP A 28 -6.77 16.49 1.57
CA ASP A 28 -6.65 16.63 3.02
C ASP A 28 -6.69 15.25 3.66
N LEU A 29 -5.53 14.65 3.87
CA LEU A 29 -5.39 13.32 4.47
C LEU A 29 -5.73 13.31 5.98
N GLN A 30 -5.84 14.47 6.63
CA GLN A 30 -6.32 14.58 8.01
C GLN A 30 -7.84 14.51 8.09
N ASN A 31 -8.53 14.85 7.00
CA ASN A 31 -9.98 14.80 6.97
C ASN A 31 -10.45 13.34 6.83
N PRO A 32 -11.23 12.83 7.79
CA PRO A 32 -11.77 11.46 7.71
C PRO A 32 -12.75 11.28 6.53
N ASP A 33 -13.27 12.36 5.98
CA ASP A 33 -14.18 12.34 4.83
C ASP A 33 -13.49 12.29 3.47
N SER A 34 -12.20 12.54 3.40
CA SER A 34 -11.44 12.40 2.16
C SER A 34 -11.45 10.94 1.66
N LYS A 35 -11.33 10.73 0.36
CA LYS A 35 -11.28 9.39 -0.25
C LYS A 35 -10.22 8.52 0.43
N TRP A 36 -9.01 9.06 0.59
CA TRP A 36 -7.89 8.50 1.33
C TRP A 36 -7.62 9.36 2.55
N SER A 37 -7.32 8.75 3.69
CA SER A 37 -7.09 9.48 4.93
C SER A 37 -6.18 8.68 5.86
N TYR A 38 -5.41 9.37 6.69
CA TYR A 38 -4.63 8.75 7.78
C TYR A 38 -5.51 8.02 8.81
N HIS A 39 -6.80 8.36 8.89
CA HIS A 39 -7.76 7.64 9.74
C HIS A 39 -8.08 6.24 9.20
N ARG A 40 -7.75 5.96 7.95
CA ARG A 40 -7.93 4.68 7.27
C ARG A 40 -6.60 4.21 6.71
N MET A 41 -5.65 4.05 7.60
CA MET A 41 -4.30 3.57 7.30
C MET A 41 -3.84 2.61 8.38
N ALA A 42 -3.13 1.57 7.99
CA ALA A 42 -2.33 0.72 8.86
C ALA A 42 -0.94 0.55 8.25
N HIS A 43 0.02 0.18 9.06
CA HIS A 43 1.37 -0.06 8.58
C HIS A 43 2.02 -1.25 9.30
N SER A 44 2.99 -1.83 8.64
CA SER A 44 3.95 -2.77 9.18
C SER A 44 5.36 -2.20 9.01
N GLU A 45 6.38 -3.01 9.19
CA GLU A 45 7.76 -2.56 9.01
C GLU A 45 8.03 -2.02 7.60
N ASN A 46 7.54 -2.74 6.57
CA ASN A 46 7.88 -2.47 5.18
C ASN A 46 6.69 -1.97 4.32
N PHE A 47 5.49 -1.92 4.88
CA PHE A 47 4.28 -1.53 4.15
C PHE A 47 3.46 -0.48 4.86
N ALA A 48 2.82 0.40 4.07
CA ALA A 48 1.71 1.25 4.47
C ALA A 48 0.48 0.86 3.66
N VAL A 49 -0.61 0.52 4.33
CA VAL A 49 -1.88 0.12 3.72
C VAL A 49 -2.89 1.22 3.95
N PHE A 50 -3.39 1.81 2.87
CA PHE A 50 -4.50 2.74 2.89
C PHE A 50 -5.75 2.07 2.34
N TRP A 51 -6.92 2.47 2.83
CA TRP A 51 -8.19 2.02 2.25
C TRP A 51 -9.17 3.15 2.06
N GLU A 52 -9.97 3.03 1.00
CA GLU A 52 -10.94 4.05 0.62
C GLU A 52 -12.03 4.25 1.68
N LYS A 53 -12.63 5.46 1.66
CA LYS A 53 -13.72 5.85 2.55
C LYS A 53 -14.89 4.85 2.57
N GLY A 54 -15.20 4.22 1.45
CA GLY A 54 -16.28 3.25 1.32
C GLY A 54 -16.21 2.08 2.29
N PHE A 55 -15.02 1.67 2.70
CA PHE A 55 -14.83 0.61 3.71
C PHE A 55 -15.25 1.04 5.13
N GLY A 56 -15.35 2.34 5.41
CA GLY A 56 -15.40 2.83 6.77
C GLY A 56 -14.08 2.63 7.52
N ASN A 57 -14.14 2.60 8.85
CA ASN A 57 -12.94 2.52 9.68
C ASN A 57 -12.55 1.08 10.05
N ASP A 58 -13.41 0.11 9.81
CA ASP A 58 -13.22 -1.29 10.17
C ASP A 58 -13.31 -2.20 8.95
N LEU A 59 -12.15 -2.68 8.50
CA LEU A 59 -12.02 -3.60 7.37
C LEU A 59 -12.59 -5.00 7.64
N SER A 60 -12.83 -5.36 8.91
CA SER A 60 -13.44 -6.64 9.28
C SER A 60 -14.96 -6.64 9.10
N SER A 61 -15.57 -5.46 9.08
CA SER A 61 -17.03 -5.27 8.97
C SER A 61 -17.41 -4.05 8.13
N PRO A 62 -16.87 -3.92 6.91
CA PRO A 62 -17.23 -2.81 6.03
C PRO A 62 -18.66 -2.96 5.52
N PRO A 63 -19.30 -1.88 5.08
CA PRO A 63 -20.54 -1.97 4.34
C PRO A 63 -20.40 -2.90 3.12
N PRO A 64 -21.43 -3.67 2.77
CA PRO A 64 -21.40 -4.42 1.51
C PRO A 64 -21.55 -3.47 0.32
N LEU A 65 -20.94 -3.82 -0.80
CA LEU A 65 -21.12 -3.11 -2.07
C LEU A 65 -21.95 -3.98 -3.01
N GLU A 66 -23.14 -3.48 -3.41
CA GLU A 66 -24.07 -4.21 -4.27
C GLU A 66 -24.35 -5.65 -3.81
N GLY A 67 -24.48 -5.85 -2.48
CA GLY A 67 -24.69 -7.15 -1.87
C GLY A 67 -23.44 -8.03 -1.71
N HIS A 68 -22.29 -7.59 -2.19
CA HIS A 68 -21.04 -8.32 -2.07
C HIS A 68 -20.27 -7.91 -0.79
N SER A 69 -19.68 -8.91 -0.13
CA SER A 69 -18.82 -8.65 1.02
C SER A 69 -17.54 -7.93 0.61
N MET A 70 -17.25 -6.84 1.30
CA MET A 70 -16.03 -6.05 1.09
C MET A 70 -15.00 -6.28 2.20
N LYS A 71 -15.14 -7.35 3.00
CA LYS A 71 -14.23 -7.65 4.11
C LYS A 71 -12.80 -7.85 3.64
N VAL A 72 -11.88 -7.35 4.45
CA VAL A 72 -10.44 -7.59 4.31
C VAL A 72 -9.88 -8.05 5.64
N ASP A 73 -9.19 -9.17 5.64
CA ASP A 73 -8.41 -9.66 6.78
C ASP A 73 -7.08 -8.90 6.81
N LEU A 74 -7.10 -7.71 7.41
CA LEU A 74 -5.94 -6.83 7.49
C LEU A 74 -4.74 -7.48 8.21
N PRO A 75 -4.92 -8.17 9.36
CA PRO A 75 -3.80 -8.86 10.01
C PRO A 75 -3.14 -9.90 9.08
N ASN A 76 -3.93 -10.71 8.39
CA ASN A 76 -3.38 -11.69 7.44
C ASN A 76 -2.71 -11.01 6.24
N LEU A 77 -3.30 -9.93 5.72
CA LEU A 77 -2.70 -9.16 4.62
C LEU A 77 -1.32 -8.62 5.01
N LEU A 78 -1.20 -7.96 6.15
CA LEU A 78 0.07 -7.41 6.63
C LEU A 78 1.11 -8.51 6.89
N HIS A 79 0.70 -9.61 7.52
CA HIS A 79 1.58 -10.75 7.78
C HIS A 79 2.12 -11.35 6.48
N LYS A 80 1.27 -11.55 5.47
CA LYS A 80 1.68 -12.11 4.18
C LYS A 80 2.56 -11.14 3.39
N LEU A 81 2.23 -9.87 3.38
CA LEU A 81 3.07 -8.84 2.74
C LEU A 81 4.49 -8.88 3.32
N GLU A 82 4.64 -8.91 4.64
CA GLU A 82 5.96 -8.99 5.28
C GLU A 82 6.67 -10.30 4.97
N THR A 83 5.96 -11.43 4.96
CA THR A 83 6.53 -12.74 4.59
C THR A 83 7.09 -12.71 3.18
N PHE A 84 6.33 -12.17 2.22
CA PHE A 84 6.78 -12.05 0.83
C PHE A 84 7.93 -11.04 0.70
N TYR A 85 7.87 -9.92 1.44
CA TYR A 85 8.94 -8.92 1.44
C TYR A 85 10.28 -9.53 1.87
N VAL A 86 10.29 -10.28 2.95
CA VAL A 86 11.50 -10.97 3.44
C VAL A 86 12.08 -11.91 2.36
N TYR A 87 11.23 -12.62 1.65
CA TYR A 87 11.67 -13.47 0.53
C TYR A 87 12.34 -12.64 -0.59
N PHE A 88 11.70 -11.56 -1.03
CA PHE A 88 12.25 -10.68 -2.07
C PHE A 88 13.55 -9.99 -1.62
N ARG A 89 13.62 -9.56 -0.37
CA ARG A 89 14.81 -8.92 0.20
C ARG A 89 15.95 -9.92 0.39
N ASP A 90 15.70 -11.03 1.07
CA ASP A 90 16.76 -11.90 1.57
C ASP A 90 17.16 -12.98 0.57
N THR A 91 16.20 -13.53 -0.19
CA THR A 91 16.45 -14.57 -1.19
C THR A 91 16.78 -13.98 -2.55
N LEU A 92 15.95 -13.05 -3.04
CA LEU A 92 16.12 -12.46 -4.37
C LEU A 92 17.02 -11.22 -4.38
N LYS A 93 17.35 -10.67 -3.21
CA LYS A 93 18.26 -9.52 -3.05
C LYS A 93 17.77 -8.25 -3.77
N PHE A 94 16.46 -8.02 -3.80
CA PHE A 94 15.86 -6.87 -4.48
C PHE A 94 15.91 -5.57 -3.67
N VAL A 95 16.34 -5.62 -2.42
CA VAL A 95 16.52 -4.42 -1.57
C VAL A 95 18.01 -4.23 -1.33
N LYS A 96 18.52 -3.07 -1.73
CA LYS A 96 19.93 -2.72 -1.54
C LYS A 96 20.12 -1.70 -0.43
N PRO A 97 21.23 -1.77 0.33
CA PRO A 97 21.56 -0.78 1.34
C PRO A 97 21.60 0.64 0.76
N GLY A 98 20.95 1.58 1.45
CA GLY A 98 20.88 2.99 1.04
C GLY A 98 19.87 3.31 -0.05
N SER A 99 19.19 2.32 -0.62
CA SER A 99 18.15 2.51 -1.64
C SER A 99 16.87 3.12 -1.08
N LYS A 100 15.97 3.56 -1.97
CA LYS A 100 14.63 4.03 -1.59
C LYS A 100 13.81 2.92 -0.93
N SER A 101 14.00 1.67 -1.36
CA SER A 101 13.38 0.48 -0.76
C SER A 101 13.72 0.31 0.71
N GLU A 102 14.91 0.77 1.13
CA GLU A 102 15.31 0.73 2.54
C GLU A 102 14.74 1.92 3.33
N LYS A 103 14.55 3.06 2.68
CA LYS A 103 14.07 4.31 3.33
C LYS A 103 12.56 4.37 3.47
N TYR A 104 11.83 3.87 2.48
CA TYR A 104 10.39 4.02 2.38
C TYR A 104 9.66 2.68 2.47
N ARG A 105 8.49 2.72 3.08
CA ARG A 105 7.52 1.64 2.98
C ARG A 105 6.95 1.56 1.57
N MET A 106 6.72 0.36 1.09
CA MET A 106 5.87 0.14 -0.09
C MET A 106 4.42 0.45 0.28
N MET A 107 3.63 0.89 -0.69
CA MET A 107 2.25 1.32 -0.45
C MET A 107 1.26 0.30 -1.00
N VAL A 108 0.22 0.02 -0.23
CA VAL A 108 -0.91 -0.80 -0.66
C VAL A 108 -2.18 0.04 -0.58
N MET A 109 -2.88 0.14 -1.72
CA MET A 109 -4.09 0.91 -1.86
C MET A 109 -5.28 -0.05 -2.03
N LEU A 110 -6.13 -0.15 -1.01
CA LEU A 110 -7.34 -0.97 -1.07
C LEU A 110 -8.49 -0.16 -1.67
N ASN A 111 -8.94 -0.57 -2.84
CA ASN A 111 -10.04 0.06 -3.57
C ASN A 111 -11.38 -0.53 -3.15
N TYR A 112 -12.34 0.32 -2.78
CA TYR A 112 -13.71 -0.08 -2.49
C TYR A 112 -14.47 -0.25 -3.81
N SER A 113 -14.25 -1.39 -4.48
CA SER A 113 -14.71 -1.66 -5.82
C SER A 113 -14.97 -3.15 -6.03
N LEU A 114 -15.91 -3.47 -6.90
CA LEU A 114 -16.15 -4.84 -7.40
C LEU A 114 -15.33 -5.15 -8.67
N GLU A 115 -14.68 -4.16 -9.24
CA GLU A 115 -13.70 -4.39 -10.31
C GLU A 115 -12.58 -5.28 -9.77
N GLY A 116 -12.26 -6.35 -10.45
CA GLY A 116 -11.26 -7.32 -10.00
C GLY A 116 -9.82 -6.77 -10.05
N THR A 117 -9.60 -5.55 -9.58
CA THR A 117 -8.30 -4.90 -9.62
C THR A 117 -7.30 -5.64 -8.74
N ALA A 118 -6.20 -6.04 -9.35
CA ALA A 118 -4.96 -6.39 -8.69
C ALA A 118 -3.84 -5.93 -9.61
N TYR A 119 -3.07 -4.97 -9.16
CA TYR A 119 -1.99 -4.36 -9.96
C TYR A 119 -0.81 -4.01 -9.07
N GLY A 120 0.36 -4.44 -9.48
CA GLY A 120 1.63 -4.06 -8.86
C GLY A 120 2.45 -3.17 -9.80
N GLY A 121 3.02 -2.12 -9.26
CA GLY A 121 3.81 -1.16 -10.01
C GLY A 121 4.54 -0.20 -9.09
N ASP A 122 4.75 1.03 -9.57
CA ASP A 122 5.33 2.10 -8.76
C ASP A 122 4.33 3.23 -8.51
N TYR A 123 4.65 4.04 -7.51
CA TYR A 123 4.00 5.31 -7.26
C TYR A 123 5.01 6.44 -7.44
N ASP A 124 4.74 7.33 -8.40
CA ASP A 124 5.55 8.51 -8.72
C ASP A 124 7.03 8.20 -9.06
N GLN A 125 7.35 6.99 -9.46
CA GLN A 125 8.72 6.51 -9.64
C GLN A 125 9.57 6.68 -8.36
N GLN A 126 8.95 6.55 -7.21
CA GLN A 126 9.60 6.67 -5.91
C GLN A 126 9.53 5.39 -5.09
N ILE A 127 8.38 4.73 -5.07
CA ILE A 127 8.14 3.53 -4.26
C ILE A 127 7.39 2.48 -5.07
N GLY A 128 7.58 1.21 -4.73
CA GLY A 128 6.70 0.14 -5.18
C GLY A 128 5.33 0.26 -4.54
N ALA A 129 4.28 -0.07 -5.29
CA ALA A 129 2.91 0.04 -4.82
C ALA A 129 2.00 -1.05 -5.40
N LEU A 130 0.93 -1.31 -4.66
CA LEU A 130 -0.14 -2.26 -5.02
C LEU A 130 -1.49 -1.55 -4.99
N TRP A 131 -2.34 -1.82 -5.97
CA TRP A 131 -3.76 -1.42 -5.99
C TRP A 131 -4.62 -2.68 -6.04
N ILE A 132 -5.50 -2.85 -5.05
CA ILE A 132 -6.18 -4.12 -4.83
C ILE A 132 -7.64 -3.91 -4.46
N ALA A 133 -8.53 -4.65 -5.12
CA ALA A 133 -9.92 -4.79 -4.72
C ALA A 133 -10.12 -6.03 -3.83
N PRO A 134 -11.09 -6.02 -2.89
CA PRO A 134 -11.28 -7.10 -1.92
C PRO A 134 -11.52 -8.48 -2.52
N ASN A 135 -12.18 -8.56 -3.68
CA ASN A 135 -12.45 -9.84 -4.35
C ASN A 135 -11.18 -10.57 -4.83
N ARG A 136 -10.03 -9.91 -4.85
CA ARG A 136 -8.73 -10.49 -5.21
C ARG A 136 -7.96 -11.04 -4.01
N ILE A 137 -8.42 -10.80 -2.80
CA ILE A 137 -7.75 -11.16 -1.54
C ILE A 137 -8.63 -11.95 -0.58
N GLN A 138 -9.63 -12.67 -1.09
CA GLN A 138 -10.48 -13.56 -0.28
C GLN A 138 -9.77 -14.88 0.05
N ASP A 139 -8.78 -15.27 -0.72
CA ASP A 139 -7.95 -16.43 -0.44
C ASP A 139 -6.90 -16.11 0.64
N LYS A 140 -6.87 -16.93 1.69
CA LYS A 140 -5.93 -16.75 2.82
C LYS A 140 -4.45 -16.86 2.44
N LYS A 141 -4.14 -17.55 1.35
CA LYS A 141 -2.75 -17.69 0.85
C LYS A 141 -2.26 -16.42 0.18
N LEU A 142 -3.17 -15.61 -0.34
CA LEU A 142 -2.88 -14.35 -1.03
C LEU A 142 -1.88 -14.50 -2.18
N ASN A 143 -2.04 -15.55 -2.99
CA ASN A 143 -1.17 -15.81 -4.14
C ASN A 143 -1.15 -14.63 -5.14
N CYS A 144 -2.29 -13.97 -5.31
CA CYS A 144 -2.41 -12.78 -6.14
C CYS A 144 -1.50 -11.66 -5.62
N ILE A 145 -1.44 -11.47 -4.30
CA ILE A 145 -0.56 -10.47 -3.66
C ILE A 145 0.91 -10.81 -3.91
N ALA A 146 1.30 -12.08 -3.79
CA ALA A 146 2.68 -12.48 -4.07
C ALA A 146 3.10 -12.14 -5.50
N HIS A 147 2.21 -12.35 -6.48
CA HIS A 147 2.43 -12.03 -7.88
C HIS A 147 2.58 -10.52 -8.10
N GLU A 148 1.60 -9.74 -7.64
CA GLU A 148 1.59 -8.28 -7.84
C GLU A 148 2.72 -7.59 -7.06
N LEU A 149 3.09 -8.13 -5.91
CA LEU A 149 4.25 -7.64 -5.16
C LEU A 149 5.55 -7.86 -5.93
N GLY A 150 5.65 -8.94 -6.69
CA GLY A 150 6.77 -9.17 -7.62
C GLY A 150 6.91 -8.02 -8.62
N HIS A 151 5.82 -7.60 -9.25
CA HIS A 151 5.82 -6.43 -10.15
C HIS A 151 6.19 -5.13 -9.42
N SER A 152 5.70 -4.95 -8.19
CA SER A 152 6.03 -3.77 -7.38
C SER A 152 7.51 -3.72 -7.02
N PHE A 153 8.15 -4.85 -6.74
CA PHE A 153 9.60 -4.93 -6.52
C PHE A 153 10.39 -4.66 -7.80
N GLN A 154 9.97 -5.16 -8.95
CA GLN A 154 10.59 -4.83 -10.24
C GLN A 154 10.54 -3.32 -10.50
N ALA A 155 9.39 -2.70 -10.31
CA ALA A 155 9.23 -1.26 -10.43
C ALA A 155 10.10 -0.51 -9.41
N GLN A 156 10.16 -0.98 -8.16
CA GLN A 156 10.98 -0.37 -7.10
C GLN A 156 12.47 -0.42 -7.42
N ILE A 157 12.98 -1.49 -8.00
CA ILE A 157 14.39 -1.59 -8.45
C ILE A 157 14.69 -0.48 -9.46
N SER A 158 13.78 -0.22 -10.38
CA SER A 158 13.90 0.89 -11.33
C SER A 158 13.88 2.25 -10.62
N CYS A 159 13.00 2.44 -9.63
CA CYS A 159 12.97 3.65 -8.81
C CYS A 159 14.27 3.87 -8.02
N ASP A 160 14.93 2.80 -7.62
CA ASP A 160 16.22 2.83 -6.93
C ASP A 160 17.40 3.14 -7.83
N GLY A 161 17.18 3.30 -9.14
CA GLY A 161 18.18 3.66 -10.13
C GLY A 161 18.95 2.46 -10.71
N GLU A 162 18.41 1.26 -10.56
CA GLU A 162 19.05 0.04 -11.02
C GLU A 162 18.32 -0.62 -12.18
N GLY A 163 18.78 -0.34 -13.38
CA GLY A 163 18.39 -1.06 -14.58
C GLY A 163 16.98 -0.76 -15.09
N GLU A 164 16.69 -1.28 -16.25
CA GLU A 164 15.35 -1.29 -16.81
C GLU A 164 14.50 -2.35 -16.10
N ALA A 165 13.25 -2.02 -15.81
CA ALA A 165 12.28 -3.01 -15.36
C ALA A 165 12.24 -4.16 -16.38
N TRP A 166 12.27 -5.37 -15.90
CA TRP A 166 12.19 -6.56 -16.73
C TRP A 166 10.90 -6.51 -17.56
N GLY A 167 11.08 -6.47 -18.86
CA GLY A 167 9.97 -6.55 -19.79
C GLY A 167 9.30 -7.92 -19.79
#